data_90ba57ce0a32a34bc7de5a4877aa25f9
#
_entry.id   90ba57ce0a32a34bc7de5a4877aa25f9
#
_cell.length_a   1.000
_cell.length_b   1.000
_cell.length_c   1.000
_cell.angle_alpha   90.00
_cell.angle_beta   90.00
_cell.angle_gamma   90.00
#
_symmetry.space_group_name_H-M   'P 1'
#
loop_
_entity.id
_entity.type
_entity.pdbx_description
1 polymer ?
#
loop_
_entity_poly.entity_id
_entity_poly.type
_entity_poly.pdbx_seq_one_letter_code
_entity_poly.pdbx_strand_id
1 'polypeptide(L)'
;MCIRDRNRIEDNDMEFAIKGKSFCIWSKKRILYTICFFLFCLIDQRTKTGSGLDGAIETFRNMVGVLMAVIIMSHYKWEEVMAHKIPYVIWTVIGLTAGILFIALGQPLAYYVNGRVMVGLDVLLFGYVAIHTVISVLIEKKYPKLNKRMLGLWAVMMLLMIFSKSDYIWPWCYFIMFGCFYLTDFTAEEQEDMYQGIMNGVILAFFAFQGYCCVFRPYDQVRYIGIYNNCNLNGLFYLEVLAAIFGKILYVTKENKHKFWRVYYWLGAGVVYSFLFMTIGRTAWMVSFVLGLIFLGFYQSEKRKKQYIRNGLLLVLCVCVMFPLTFSMTRYLPAVFHHPVWFWGEWSEDKVHSWDPWNSEKYVDIDELLETAVGRTTEITNGIFGANPFTIKAFAAELQETASQEEQLQEMAVLKTEEEYTDPFLVRKTIYSHYLANLNLVGHTQSDQGFQLTYAYWIGHAHNIYLQFATDFGIPAAVCLIILCLVSIVKLVKCYYQKGRPVVAAVSIFVMLVPLLFGMLEYSWGSSALTMILLFLCWRQTLVYENEK
;
A
#
# COMPACT_ATOMS: atom_id res chain seq x y z
N MET A 1 -43.64 24.21 -4.61
CA MET A 1 -43.18 23.20 -3.67
C MET A 1 -41.93 22.56 -4.26
N CYS A 2 -40.77 22.78 -3.87
CA CYS A 2 -40.06 23.27 -2.71
C CYS A 2 -38.95 24.23 -3.15
N ILE A 3 -39.07 25.48 -2.74
CA ILE A 3 -37.98 26.46 -2.73
C ILE A 3 -37.51 26.47 -1.27
N ARG A 4 -36.63 25.52 -0.93
CA ARG A 4 -36.00 25.53 0.41
C ARG A 4 -34.85 24.53 0.43
N ASP A 5 -33.76 24.80 -0.28
CA ASP A 5 -32.44 24.20 -0.04
C ASP A 5 -31.34 24.82 -0.94
N ARG A 6 -31.52 26.11 -1.29
CA ARG A 6 -30.53 26.84 -2.12
C ARG A 6 -29.51 27.66 -1.31
N ASN A 7 -29.55 27.62 0.03
CA ASN A 7 -28.69 28.48 0.87
C ASN A 7 -27.74 27.69 1.80
N ARG A 8 -27.20 26.56 1.32
CA ARG A 8 -26.05 25.88 1.95
C ARG A 8 -25.04 25.42 0.92
N ILE A 9 -24.65 26.32 0.02
CA ILE A 9 -23.38 26.19 -0.71
C ILE A 9 -22.41 27.01 0.10
N GLU A 10 -21.90 26.41 1.17
CA GLU A 10 -20.79 26.97 1.93
C GLU A 10 -19.52 26.86 1.09
N ASP A 11 -18.77 27.92 1.01
CA ASP A 11 -17.48 28.32 0.47
C ASP A 11 -16.37 27.26 0.19
N ASN A 12 -16.68 25.98 0.08
CA ASN A 12 -15.66 24.91 0.01
C ASN A 12 -15.43 24.30 -1.37
N ASP A 13 -16.25 24.61 -2.37
CA ASP A 13 -16.16 24.01 -3.70
C ASP A 13 -15.53 24.98 -4.70
N MET A 14 -14.53 24.51 -5.47
CA MET A 14 -14.06 25.24 -6.63
C MET A 14 -15.08 25.07 -7.76
N GLU A 15 -15.87 26.11 -8.04
CA GLU A 15 -16.78 26.16 -9.17
C GLU A 15 -16.10 26.79 -10.39
N PHE A 16 -16.08 26.07 -11.51
CA PHE A 16 -15.77 26.62 -12.82
C PHE A 16 -17.03 26.70 -13.66
N ALA A 17 -17.45 27.91 -13.99
CA ALA A 17 -18.59 28.13 -14.88
C ALA A 17 -18.12 28.20 -16.33
N ILE A 18 -18.43 27.20 -17.14
CA ILE A 18 -18.29 27.23 -18.59
C ILE A 18 -19.69 27.15 -19.18
N LYS A 19 -20.10 28.19 -19.93
CA LYS A 19 -21.40 28.29 -20.62
C LYS A 19 -22.63 28.12 -19.70
N GLY A 20 -22.60 28.72 -18.49
CA GLY A 20 -23.78 28.75 -17.61
C GLY A 20 -24.08 27.41 -16.90
N LYS A 21 -23.19 26.44 -16.96
CA LYS A 21 -23.22 25.22 -16.13
C LYS A 21 -22.08 25.27 -15.12
N SER A 22 -22.41 25.33 -13.83
CA SER A 22 -21.42 25.17 -12.77
C SER A 22 -20.96 23.71 -12.75
N PHE A 23 -19.66 23.49 -12.89
CA PHE A 23 -19.02 22.22 -12.67
C PHE A 23 -18.34 22.27 -11.30
N CYS A 24 -18.96 21.70 -10.30
CA CYS A 24 -18.30 21.41 -9.04
C CYS A 24 -17.28 20.29 -9.30
N ILE A 25 -15.99 20.61 -9.29
CA ILE A 25 -14.96 19.64 -9.70
C ILE A 25 -14.60 18.73 -8.53
N TRP A 26 -14.20 19.27 -7.39
CA TRP A 26 -13.85 18.50 -6.17
C TRP A 26 -13.83 19.44 -4.97
N SER A 27 -14.14 18.91 -3.79
CA SER A 27 -13.94 19.66 -2.54
C SER A 27 -12.44 19.91 -2.29
N LYS A 28 -12.12 20.98 -1.55
CA LYS A 28 -10.74 21.29 -1.17
C LYS A 28 -10.08 20.13 -0.41
N LYS A 29 -10.84 19.45 0.47
CA LYS A 29 -10.35 18.29 1.22
C LYS A 29 -10.03 17.12 0.29
N ARG A 30 -10.89 16.82 -0.69
CA ARG A 30 -10.64 15.76 -1.69
C ARG A 30 -9.38 16.02 -2.48
N ILE A 31 -9.14 17.27 -2.90
CA ILE A 31 -7.89 17.65 -3.60
C ILE A 31 -6.68 17.43 -2.69
N LEU A 32 -6.75 17.87 -1.43
CA LEU A 32 -5.66 17.68 -0.47
C LEU A 32 -5.32 16.20 -0.29
N TYR A 33 -6.32 15.35 -0.04
CA TYR A 33 -6.10 13.90 0.04
C TYR A 33 -5.50 13.32 -1.24
N THR A 34 -5.96 13.78 -2.40
CA THR A 34 -5.41 13.35 -3.70
C THR A 34 -3.93 13.66 -3.80
N ILE A 35 -3.53 14.88 -3.47
CA ILE A 35 -2.12 15.32 -3.53
C ILE A 35 -1.29 14.53 -2.51
N CYS A 36 -1.74 14.45 -1.26
CA CYS A 36 -0.98 13.76 -0.21
C CYS A 36 -0.78 12.28 -0.54
N PHE A 37 -1.82 11.58 -1.03
CA PHE A 37 -1.69 10.16 -1.38
C PHE A 37 -0.91 9.92 -2.67
N PHE A 38 -0.95 10.85 -3.62
CA PHE A 38 -0.01 10.85 -4.74
C PHE A 38 1.44 10.93 -4.24
N LEU A 39 1.74 11.83 -3.31
CA LEU A 39 3.08 11.99 -2.73
C LEU A 39 3.47 10.80 -1.85
N PHE A 40 2.55 10.18 -1.10
CA PHE A 40 2.83 8.93 -0.39
C PHE A 40 3.28 7.80 -1.31
N CYS A 41 2.71 7.69 -2.51
CA CYS A 41 3.17 6.73 -3.51
C CYS A 41 4.60 7.03 -3.99
N LEU A 42 5.01 8.30 -4.03
CA LEU A 42 6.38 8.69 -4.37
C LEU A 42 7.42 8.32 -3.30
N ILE A 43 7.02 8.30 -2.04
CA ILE A 43 7.92 8.07 -0.91
C ILE A 43 8.51 6.66 -0.92
N ASP A 44 7.74 5.67 -1.36
CA ASP A 44 8.16 4.26 -1.35
C ASP A 44 9.11 3.89 -2.50
N GLN A 45 9.41 4.82 -3.38
CA GLN A 45 10.23 4.52 -4.56
C GLN A 45 11.69 4.25 -4.24
N ARG A 46 12.26 3.35 -5.03
CA ARG A 46 13.68 2.99 -4.99
C ARG A 46 14.35 3.11 -6.37
N THR A 47 13.87 4.05 -7.20
CA THR A 47 14.43 4.18 -8.55
C THR A 47 15.92 4.50 -8.51
N LYS A 48 16.68 3.76 -9.28
CA LYS A 48 18.06 4.07 -9.64
C LYS A 48 18.14 4.21 -11.15
N THR A 49 17.45 5.19 -11.70
CA THR A 49 17.40 5.39 -13.15
C THR A 49 18.51 6.30 -13.67
N GLY A 50 19.37 6.83 -12.78
CA GLY A 50 20.37 7.80 -13.16
C GLY A 50 19.78 9.15 -13.63
N SER A 51 18.45 9.31 -13.57
CA SER A 51 17.78 10.59 -13.79
C SER A 51 17.86 11.38 -12.49
N GLY A 52 18.07 12.68 -12.52
CA GLY A 52 18.14 13.54 -11.31
C GLY A 52 16.92 13.49 -10.38
N LEU A 53 15.95 12.58 -10.64
CA LEU A 53 14.79 12.32 -9.81
C LEU A 53 15.13 11.57 -8.52
N ASP A 54 16.22 10.80 -8.50
CA ASP A 54 16.61 9.96 -7.36
C ASP A 54 16.82 10.77 -6.08
N GLY A 55 17.49 11.91 -6.18
CA GLY A 55 17.70 12.82 -5.04
C GLY A 55 16.43 13.51 -4.55
N ALA A 56 15.49 13.84 -5.45
CA ALA A 56 14.21 14.41 -5.08
C ALA A 56 13.37 13.39 -4.29
N ILE A 57 13.35 12.14 -4.73
CA ILE A 57 12.62 11.04 -4.08
C ILE A 57 13.17 10.77 -2.67
N GLU A 58 14.49 10.77 -2.50
CA GLU A 58 15.11 10.59 -1.19
C GLU A 58 14.71 11.70 -0.21
N THR A 59 14.58 12.92 -0.72
CA THR A 59 14.06 14.04 0.07
C THR A 59 12.59 13.82 0.47
N PHE A 60 11.76 13.30 -0.42
CA PHE A 60 10.35 13.00 -0.13
C PHE A 60 10.15 11.90 0.91
N ARG A 61 11.06 10.93 1.04
CA ARG A 61 10.96 9.88 2.06
C ARG A 61 10.80 10.41 3.47
N ASN A 62 11.41 11.56 3.76
CA ASN A 62 11.35 12.19 5.07
C ASN A 62 10.05 12.99 5.28
N MET A 63 9.18 13.11 4.28
CA MET A 63 7.96 13.91 4.35
C MET A 63 6.71 13.13 4.79
N VAL A 64 6.81 11.83 5.10
CA VAL A 64 5.64 11.03 5.50
C VAL A 64 4.91 11.65 6.68
N GLY A 65 5.64 11.98 7.73
CA GLY A 65 5.09 12.61 8.93
C GLY A 65 4.46 13.97 8.64
N VAL A 66 5.16 14.80 7.85
CA VAL A 66 4.63 16.10 7.39
C VAL A 66 3.31 15.95 6.66
N LEU A 67 3.24 15.05 5.68
CA LEU A 67 2.02 14.82 4.89
C LEU A 67 0.87 14.33 5.76
N MET A 68 1.15 13.42 6.70
CA MET A 68 0.17 12.95 7.66
C MET A 68 -0.35 14.08 8.55
N ALA A 69 0.55 14.88 9.12
CA ALA A 69 0.19 16.01 9.96
C ALA A 69 -0.65 17.05 9.18
N VAL A 70 -0.29 17.35 7.92
CA VAL A 70 -1.06 18.25 7.05
C VAL A 70 -2.48 17.74 6.82
N ILE A 71 -2.65 16.45 6.51
CA ILE A 71 -3.98 15.85 6.35
C ILE A 71 -4.80 16.05 7.62
N ILE A 72 -4.22 15.77 8.77
CA ILE A 72 -4.88 15.85 10.07
C ILE A 72 -5.27 17.28 10.41
N MET A 73 -4.32 18.20 10.26
CA MET A 73 -4.56 19.62 10.55
C MET A 73 -5.61 20.23 9.62
N SER A 74 -5.84 19.66 8.43
CA SER A 74 -6.90 20.09 7.52
C SER A 74 -8.31 19.89 8.07
N HIS A 75 -8.47 19.09 9.12
CA HIS A 75 -9.74 18.89 9.83
C HIS A 75 -9.95 19.89 10.96
N TYR A 76 -8.93 20.68 11.33
CA TYR A 76 -9.05 21.68 12.39
C TYR A 76 -9.89 22.85 11.92
N LYS A 77 -10.85 23.24 12.74
CA LYS A 77 -11.59 24.48 12.53
C LYS A 77 -10.84 25.63 13.16
N TRP A 78 -10.57 26.67 12.37
CA TRP A 78 -9.83 27.84 12.84
C TRP A 78 -10.45 28.48 14.09
N GLU A 79 -11.78 28.47 14.19
CA GLU A 79 -12.52 28.98 15.35
C GLU A 79 -12.19 28.22 16.63
N GLU A 80 -12.10 26.88 16.56
CA GLU A 80 -11.72 26.02 17.69
C GLU A 80 -10.27 26.26 18.12
N VAL A 81 -9.36 26.42 17.17
CA VAL A 81 -7.95 26.74 17.43
C VAL A 81 -7.84 28.12 18.11
N MET A 82 -8.57 29.12 17.62
CA MET A 82 -8.55 30.47 18.18
C MET A 82 -9.19 30.57 19.57
N ALA A 83 -10.20 29.74 19.85
CA ALA A 83 -10.81 29.66 21.20
C ALA A 83 -9.79 29.17 22.26
N HIS A 84 -8.83 28.34 21.85
CA HIS A 84 -7.82 27.75 22.72
C HIS A 84 -6.38 28.12 22.27
N LYS A 85 -6.14 29.34 21.81
CA LYS A 85 -4.88 29.76 21.17
C LYS A 85 -3.62 29.61 22.03
N ILE A 86 -3.73 29.71 23.36
CA ILE A 86 -2.57 29.76 24.26
C ILE A 86 -1.67 28.51 24.13
N PRO A 87 -2.16 27.26 24.24
CA PRO A 87 -1.33 26.07 24.06
C PRO A 87 -0.63 26.01 22.70
N TYR A 88 -1.30 26.44 21.63
CA TYR A 88 -0.71 26.46 20.28
C TYR A 88 0.42 27.49 20.17
N VAL A 89 0.24 28.69 20.75
CA VAL A 89 1.28 29.72 20.77
C VAL A 89 2.50 29.25 21.57
N ILE A 90 2.27 28.69 22.77
CA ILE A 90 3.35 28.15 23.60
C ILE A 90 4.12 27.08 22.82
N TRP A 91 3.42 26.12 22.20
CA TRP A 91 4.06 25.08 21.41
C TRP A 91 4.83 25.64 20.22
N THR A 92 4.27 26.65 19.51
CA THR A 92 4.96 27.33 18.40
C THR A 92 6.29 27.91 18.87
N VAL A 93 6.29 28.63 19.99
CA VAL A 93 7.51 29.24 20.54
C VAL A 93 8.53 28.18 20.94
N ILE A 94 8.10 27.15 21.66
CA ILE A 94 8.98 26.03 22.07
C ILE A 94 9.54 25.32 20.83
N GLY A 95 8.68 24.95 19.88
CA GLY A 95 9.06 24.20 18.69
C GLY A 95 10.01 24.99 17.78
N LEU A 96 9.73 26.27 17.56
CA LEU A 96 10.63 27.12 16.78
C LEU A 96 11.98 27.33 17.47
N THR A 97 11.97 27.57 18.79
CA THR A 97 13.22 27.72 19.56
C THR A 97 14.04 26.43 19.53
N ALA A 98 13.40 25.29 19.80
CA ALA A 98 14.06 23.98 19.73
C ALA A 98 14.57 23.66 18.31
N GLY A 99 13.78 23.98 17.28
CA GLY A 99 14.18 23.81 15.88
C GLY A 99 15.39 24.65 15.50
N ILE A 100 15.40 25.92 15.87
CA ILE A 100 16.53 26.84 15.64
C ILE A 100 17.79 26.34 16.37
N LEU A 101 17.66 25.93 17.63
CA LEU A 101 18.79 25.40 18.41
C LEU A 101 19.31 24.09 17.79
N PHE A 102 18.42 23.20 17.36
CA PHE A 102 18.78 21.94 16.73
C PHE A 102 19.53 22.13 15.41
N ILE A 103 19.12 23.11 14.60
CA ILE A 103 19.81 23.46 13.36
C ILE A 103 21.14 24.15 13.66
N ALA A 104 21.17 25.09 14.60
CA ALA A 104 22.36 25.86 14.94
C ALA A 104 23.46 25.02 15.60
N LEU A 105 23.09 24.07 16.45
CA LEU A 105 24.03 23.17 17.14
C LEU A 105 24.36 21.92 16.32
N GLY A 106 23.64 21.69 15.23
CA GLY A 106 23.88 20.55 14.33
C GLY A 106 25.09 20.77 13.45
N GLN A 107 25.98 19.79 13.33
CA GLN A 107 27.14 19.85 12.46
C GLN A 107 26.75 20.15 10.99
N PRO A 108 27.54 20.95 10.24
CA PRO A 108 27.16 21.48 8.93
C PRO A 108 27.39 20.51 7.76
N LEU A 109 26.94 19.28 7.87
CA LEU A 109 26.94 18.35 6.74
C LEU A 109 25.59 18.43 6.01
N ALA A 110 25.60 18.94 4.79
CA ALA A 110 24.41 19.19 3.96
C ALA A 110 23.45 18.00 3.86
N TYR A 111 23.97 16.78 3.87
CA TYR A 111 23.19 15.55 3.85
C TYR A 111 22.34 15.32 5.12
N TYR A 112 22.84 15.72 6.29
CA TYR A 112 22.12 15.55 7.56
C TYR A 112 21.16 16.72 7.87
N VAL A 113 21.34 17.87 7.25
CA VAL A 113 20.51 19.06 7.51
C VAL A 113 19.07 18.81 7.05
N ASN A 114 18.87 18.25 5.85
CA ASN A 114 17.52 17.99 5.32
C ASN A 114 16.75 17.00 6.18
N GLY A 115 17.36 15.91 6.61
CA GLY A 115 16.73 14.93 7.50
C GLY A 115 16.35 15.53 8.85
N ARG A 116 17.23 16.34 9.46
CA ARG A 116 16.97 17.02 10.74
C ARG A 116 15.86 18.06 10.66
N VAL A 117 15.81 18.84 9.58
CA VAL A 117 14.74 19.82 9.35
C VAL A 117 13.39 19.11 9.23
N MET A 118 13.31 17.99 8.50
CA MET A 118 12.09 17.22 8.36
C MET A 118 11.64 16.63 9.69
N VAL A 119 12.54 16.04 10.48
CA VAL A 119 12.22 15.52 11.82
C VAL A 119 11.73 16.65 12.73
N GLY A 120 12.37 17.81 12.70
CA GLY A 120 11.95 18.98 13.47
C GLY A 120 10.54 19.47 13.06
N LEU A 121 10.25 19.46 11.77
CA LEU A 121 8.94 19.82 11.24
C LEU A 121 7.88 18.77 11.62
N ASP A 122 8.20 17.48 11.55
CA ASP A 122 7.32 16.40 12.00
C ASP A 122 6.94 16.58 13.48
N VAL A 123 7.93 16.80 14.35
CA VAL A 123 7.71 17.01 15.79
C VAL A 123 6.83 18.23 16.03
N LEU A 124 7.09 19.35 15.33
CA LEU A 124 6.29 20.57 15.45
C LEU A 124 4.84 20.32 15.05
N LEU A 125 4.61 19.72 13.89
CA LEU A 125 3.27 19.47 13.36
C LEU A 125 2.51 18.43 14.18
N PHE A 126 3.16 17.34 14.59
CA PHE A 126 2.53 16.35 15.48
C PHE A 126 2.21 16.89 16.86
N GLY A 127 2.99 17.85 17.36
CA GLY A 127 2.67 18.57 18.59
C GLY A 127 1.35 19.35 18.48
N TYR A 128 1.09 20.02 17.37
CA TYR A 128 -0.21 20.67 17.13
C TYR A 128 -1.35 19.65 17.10
N VAL A 129 -1.13 18.51 16.44
CA VAL A 129 -2.11 17.42 16.43
C VAL A 129 -2.41 16.93 17.84
N ALA A 130 -1.37 16.69 18.65
CA ALA A 130 -1.53 16.23 20.02
C ALA A 130 -2.29 17.26 20.88
N ILE A 131 -1.95 18.53 20.79
CA ILE A 131 -2.63 19.63 21.50
C ILE A 131 -4.10 19.67 21.09
N HIS A 132 -4.40 19.66 19.81
CA HIS A 132 -5.78 19.68 19.31
C HIS A 132 -6.57 18.46 19.77
N THR A 133 -5.98 17.28 19.70
CA THR A 133 -6.60 16.04 20.18
C THR A 133 -6.93 16.13 21.68
N VAL A 134 -5.99 16.59 22.49
CA VAL A 134 -6.20 16.77 23.94
C VAL A 134 -7.33 17.78 24.21
N ILE A 135 -7.34 18.92 23.53
CA ILE A 135 -8.40 19.93 23.67
C ILE A 135 -9.76 19.33 23.26
N SER A 136 -9.86 18.75 22.08
CA SER A 136 -11.12 18.19 21.55
C SER A 136 -11.66 17.07 22.43
N VAL A 137 -10.81 16.17 22.91
CA VAL A 137 -11.24 15.01 23.70
C VAL A 137 -11.51 15.35 25.16
N LEU A 138 -10.59 16.08 25.82
CA LEU A 138 -10.67 16.32 27.26
C LEU A 138 -11.46 17.57 27.64
N ILE A 139 -11.36 18.63 26.83
CA ILE A 139 -12.01 19.93 27.14
C ILE A 139 -13.38 20.02 26.47
N GLU A 140 -13.43 19.83 25.14
CA GLU A 140 -14.64 19.98 24.35
C GLU A 140 -15.52 18.71 24.35
N LYS A 141 -14.95 17.56 24.73
CA LYS A 141 -15.58 16.23 24.71
C LYS A 141 -16.18 15.85 23.36
N LYS A 142 -15.54 16.33 22.30
CA LYS A 142 -15.88 16.03 20.90
C LYS A 142 -15.06 14.86 20.42
N TYR A 143 -15.62 13.69 20.40
CA TYR A 143 -15.01 12.49 19.83
C TYR A 143 -16.09 11.49 19.40
N PRO A 144 -15.84 10.70 18.36
CA PRO A 144 -16.81 9.71 17.88
C PRO A 144 -16.95 8.57 18.88
N LYS A 145 -18.07 7.87 18.82
CA LYS A 145 -18.26 6.65 19.61
C LYS A 145 -17.33 5.56 19.09
N LEU A 146 -16.47 5.04 19.96
CA LEU A 146 -15.55 3.97 19.64
C LEU A 146 -16.12 2.60 20.02
N ASN A 147 -15.87 1.60 19.19
CA ASN A 147 -16.21 0.22 19.48
C ASN A 147 -15.22 -0.33 20.53
N LYS A 148 -15.65 -0.43 21.78
CA LYS A 148 -14.79 -0.82 22.91
C LYS A 148 -14.06 -2.14 22.71
N ARG A 149 -14.68 -3.15 22.06
CA ARG A 149 -14.05 -4.46 21.81
C ARG A 149 -12.93 -4.37 20.76
N MET A 150 -13.19 -3.67 19.67
CA MET A 150 -12.20 -3.45 18.63
C MET A 150 -11.08 -2.54 19.10
N LEU A 151 -11.42 -1.50 19.85
CA LEU A 151 -10.44 -0.61 20.47
C LEU A 151 -9.57 -1.37 21.47
N GLY A 152 -10.13 -2.25 22.29
CA GLY A 152 -9.36 -3.08 23.22
C GLY A 152 -8.38 -3.98 22.50
N LEU A 153 -8.80 -4.67 21.44
CA LEU A 153 -7.93 -5.51 20.63
C LEU A 153 -6.81 -4.70 19.95
N TRP A 154 -7.17 -3.56 19.35
CA TRP A 154 -6.21 -2.65 18.74
C TRP A 154 -5.20 -2.10 19.77
N ALA A 155 -5.68 -1.68 20.94
CA ALA A 155 -4.82 -1.16 22.01
C ALA A 155 -3.85 -2.22 22.54
N VAL A 156 -4.31 -3.46 22.74
CA VAL A 156 -3.44 -4.57 23.13
C VAL A 156 -2.36 -4.81 22.09
N MET A 157 -2.73 -4.85 20.80
CA MET A 157 -1.74 -4.98 19.72
C MET A 157 -0.71 -3.85 19.77
N MET A 158 -1.17 -2.60 19.92
CA MET A 158 -0.28 -1.43 19.98
C MET A 158 0.66 -1.47 21.20
N LEU A 159 0.15 -1.85 22.35
CA LEU A 159 1.00 -2.00 23.55
C LEU A 159 2.07 -3.08 23.33
N LEU A 160 1.68 -4.22 22.77
CA LEU A 160 2.64 -5.29 22.45
C LEU A 160 3.71 -4.82 21.46
N MET A 161 3.33 -4.04 20.43
CA MET A 161 4.28 -3.46 19.47
C MET A 161 5.21 -2.43 20.13
N ILE A 162 4.69 -1.52 20.98
CA ILE A 162 5.48 -0.46 21.63
C ILE A 162 6.47 -1.05 22.65
N PHE A 163 6.07 -2.08 23.38
CA PHE A 163 6.92 -2.75 24.38
C PHE A 163 7.72 -3.93 23.83
N SER A 164 7.68 -4.16 22.50
CA SER A 164 8.54 -5.14 21.84
C SER A 164 10.01 -4.68 21.84
N LYS A 165 10.91 -5.56 21.44
CA LYS A 165 12.31 -5.22 21.19
C LYS A 165 12.52 -4.53 19.84
N SER A 166 11.46 -4.41 19.03
CA SER A 166 11.53 -3.84 17.69
C SER A 166 11.91 -2.36 17.72
N ASP A 167 12.79 -1.97 16.82
CA ASP A 167 13.20 -0.58 16.58
C ASP A 167 12.41 0.10 15.45
N TYR A 168 11.32 -0.51 14.98
CA TYR A 168 10.45 0.10 13.98
C TYR A 168 9.68 1.30 14.53
N ILE A 169 9.60 2.35 13.72
CA ILE A 169 8.86 3.57 14.05
C ILE A 169 7.32 3.43 13.92
N TRP A 170 6.83 2.41 13.23
CA TRP A 170 5.41 2.26 12.90
C TRP A 170 4.45 2.25 14.09
N PRO A 171 4.77 1.65 15.25
CA PRO A 171 3.90 1.73 16.43
C PRO A 171 3.61 3.17 16.85
N TRP A 172 4.64 4.02 16.81
CA TRP A 172 4.51 5.43 17.16
C TRP A 172 3.73 6.23 16.13
N CYS A 173 3.94 5.95 14.83
CA CYS A 173 3.14 6.53 13.76
C CYS A 173 1.66 6.18 13.93
N TYR A 174 1.33 4.91 14.21
CA TYR A 174 -0.04 4.48 14.45
C TYR A 174 -0.67 5.11 15.70
N PHE A 175 0.11 5.29 16.76
CA PHE A 175 -0.37 5.96 17.96
C PHE A 175 -0.77 7.41 17.70
N ILE A 176 0.06 8.12 16.92
CA ILE A 176 -0.23 9.50 16.50
C ILE A 176 -1.45 9.51 15.57
N MET A 177 -1.49 8.66 14.56
CA MET A 177 -2.62 8.54 13.64
C MET A 177 -3.94 8.23 14.36
N PHE A 178 -3.88 7.52 15.50
CA PHE A 178 -5.08 7.25 16.30
C PHE A 178 -5.75 8.54 16.77
N GLY A 179 -5.00 9.45 17.37
CA GLY A 179 -5.52 10.74 17.79
C GLY A 179 -6.20 11.49 16.65
N CYS A 180 -5.64 11.40 15.48
CA CYS A 180 -5.99 12.16 14.29
C CYS A 180 -7.19 11.64 13.54
N PHE A 181 -7.23 10.34 13.30
CA PHE A 181 -8.23 9.73 12.44
C PHE A 181 -9.32 9.00 13.21
N TYR A 182 -9.02 8.45 14.40
CA TYR A 182 -10.03 7.72 15.16
C TYR A 182 -10.77 8.59 16.16
N LEU A 183 -10.13 9.64 16.66
CA LEU A 183 -10.74 10.59 17.58
C LEU A 183 -11.39 11.80 16.87
N THR A 184 -11.22 11.95 15.57
CA THR A 184 -11.90 12.98 14.79
C THR A 184 -13.27 12.49 14.34
N ASP A 185 -14.30 13.29 14.59
CA ASP A 185 -15.67 13.02 14.14
C ASP A 185 -15.85 13.54 12.72
N PHE A 186 -15.77 12.62 11.75
CA PHE A 186 -15.99 12.94 10.35
C PHE A 186 -17.48 12.90 10.02
N THR A 187 -17.94 13.87 9.26
CA THR A 187 -19.23 13.77 8.58
C THR A 187 -19.17 12.71 7.48
N ALA A 188 -20.32 12.20 7.04
CA ALA A 188 -20.37 11.23 5.94
C ALA A 188 -19.76 11.78 4.65
N GLU A 189 -19.92 13.09 4.38
CA GLU A 189 -19.35 13.78 3.23
C GLU A 189 -17.81 13.87 3.32
N GLU A 190 -17.27 14.29 4.47
CA GLU A 190 -15.83 14.36 4.70
C GLU A 190 -15.18 12.99 4.57
N GLN A 191 -15.83 11.94 5.03
CA GLN A 191 -15.36 10.57 4.91
C GLN A 191 -15.36 10.13 3.44
N GLU A 192 -16.42 10.45 2.70
CA GLU A 192 -16.46 10.16 1.26
C GLU A 192 -15.35 10.91 0.53
N ASP A 193 -15.14 12.19 0.82
CA ASP A 193 -14.07 13.00 0.22
C ASP A 193 -12.68 12.43 0.53
N MET A 194 -12.46 11.95 1.74
CA MET A 194 -11.23 11.27 2.12
C MET A 194 -10.98 10.03 1.23
N TYR A 195 -11.94 9.10 1.16
CA TYR A 195 -11.76 7.88 0.37
C TYR A 195 -11.67 8.17 -1.13
N GLN A 196 -12.46 9.11 -1.64
CA GLN A 196 -12.38 9.53 -3.04
C GLN A 196 -11.03 10.17 -3.37
N GLY A 197 -10.50 10.99 -2.47
CA GLY A 197 -9.19 11.61 -2.60
C GLY A 197 -8.06 10.58 -2.58
N ILE A 198 -8.10 9.63 -1.65
CA ILE A 198 -7.13 8.52 -1.57
C ILE A 198 -7.11 7.73 -2.89
N MET A 199 -8.27 7.28 -3.35
CA MET A 199 -8.36 6.53 -4.62
C MET A 199 -7.84 7.34 -5.81
N ASN A 200 -8.16 8.64 -5.87
CA ASN A 200 -7.66 9.51 -6.95
C ASN A 200 -6.14 9.65 -6.89
N GLY A 201 -5.55 9.86 -5.70
CA GLY A 201 -4.11 10.02 -5.52
C GLY A 201 -3.33 8.79 -5.96
N VAL A 202 -3.77 7.60 -5.53
CA VAL A 202 -3.16 6.33 -5.89
C VAL A 202 -3.26 6.04 -7.41
N ILE A 203 -4.43 6.28 -8.00
CA ILE A 203 -4.63 6.10 -9.45
C ILE A 203 -3.79 7.11 -10.25
N LEU A 204 -3.75 8.37 -9.82
CA LEU A 204 -2.94 9.40 -10.47
C LEU A 204 -1.45 9.06 -10.41
N ALA A 205 -0.97 8.58 -9.26
CA ALA A 205 0.40 8.13 -9.08
C ALA A 205 0.73 6.99 -10.05
N PHE A 206 -0.16 6.00 -10.16
CA PHE A 206 0.03 4.90 -11.10
C PHE A 206 0.23 5.39 -12.53
N PHE A 207 -0.68 6.22 -13.05
CA PHE A 207 -0.56 6.72 -14.42
C PHE A 207 0.68 7.59 -14.64
N ALA A 208 1.03 8.43 -13.67
CA ALA A 208 2.24 9.24 -13.73
C ALA A 208 3.51 8.35 -13.76
N PHE A 209 3.56 7.33 -12.90
CA PHE A 209 4.67 6.40 -12.84
C PHE A 209 4.80 5.56 -14.11
N GLN A 210 3.68 5.05 -14.62
CA GLN A 210 3.73 4.28 -15.87
C GLN A 210 4.12 5.16 -17.05
N GLY A 211 3.63 6.42 -17.12
CA GLY A 211 4.07 7.38 -18.12
C GLY A 211 5.59 7.60 -18.10
N TYR A 212 6.16 7.77 -16.90
CA TYR A 212 7.60 7.87 -16.72
C TYR A 212 8.32 6.55 -17.10
N CYS A 213 7.86 5.44 -16.56
CA CYS A 213 8.48 4.14 -16.82
C CYS A 213 8.37 3.68 -18.28
N CYS A 214 7.35 4.07 -19.02
CA CYS A 214 7.29 3.79 -20.46
C CYS A 214 8.37 4.49 -21.26
N VAL A 215 8.98 5.56 -20.74
CA VAL A 215 10.07 6.29 -21.40
C VAL A 215 11.43 5.84 -20.86
N PHE A 216 11.57 5.75 -19.54
CA PHE A 216 12.84 5.49 -18.85
C PHE A 216 12.97 4.05 -18.32
N ARG A 217 12.51 3.09 -18.84
CA ARG A 217 12.08 1.82 -18.61
C ARG A 217 12.81 0.76 -17.91
N PRO A 218 12.55 0.41 -16.66
CA PRO A 218 13.24 -0.63 -15.93
C PRO A 218 12.66 -2.04 -16.15
N TYR A 219 13.52 -2.98 -16.56
CA TYR A 219 13.26 -4.40 -16.57
C TYR A 219 14.37 -5.13 -15.81
N ASP A 220 14.04 -6.20 -15.12
CA ASP A 220 14.95 -7.18 -14.60
C ASP A 220 14.81 -8.43 -15.47
N GLN A 221 15.72 -8.57 -16.42
CA GLN A 221 15.59 -9.53 -17.50
C GLN A 221 14.25 -9.38 -18.23
N VAL A 222 13.36 -10.39 -18.17
CA VAL A 222 12.02 -10.37 -18.76
C VAL A 222 10.99 -9.65 -17.87
N ARG A 223 11.28 -9.46 -16.59
CA ARG A 223 10.31 -8.95 -15.60
C ARG A 223 10.28 -7.43 -15.58
N TYR A 224 9.07 -6.88 -15.64
CA TYR A 224 8.87 -5.44 -15.50
C TYR A 224 8.98 -5.02 -14.03
N ILE A 225 10.03 -4.29 -13.68
CA ILE A 225 10.29 -3.83 -12.31
C ILE A 225 9.79 -2.42 -12.01
N GLY A 226 9.43 -1.67 -13.04
CA GLY A 226 8.82 -0.35 -12.94
C GLY A 226 9.61 0.63 -12.07
N ILE A 227 8.88 1.55 -11.44
CA ILE A 227 9.48 2.63 -10.67
C ILE A 227 10.06 2.18 -9.32
N TYR A 228 9.56 1.07 -8.76
CA TYR A 228 10.06 0.54 -7.48
C TYR A 228 11.36 -0.27 -7.61
N ASN A 229 11.85 -0.45 -8.83
CA ASN A 229 13.02 -1.27 -9.12
C ASN A 229 12.94 -2.68 -8.48
N ASN A 230 11.72 -3.17 -8.33
CA ASN A 230 11.40 -4.47 -7.75
C ASN A 230 10.00 -4.92 -8.21
N CYS A 231 9.94 -6.05 -8.91
CA CYS A 231 8.70 -6.57 -9.47
C CYS A 231 7.64 -6.92 -8.42
N ASN A 232 8.04 -7.36 -7.21
CA ASN A 232 7.11 -7.71 -6.16
C ASN A 232 6.52 -6.44 -5.51
N LEU A 233 7.32 -5.40 -5.25
CA LEU A 233 6.81 -4.11 -4.76
C LEU A 233 5.92 -3.42 -5.81
N ASN A 234 6.28 -3.49 -7.09
CA ASN A 234 5.39 -3.04 -8.15
C ASN A 234 4.08 -3.82 -8.16
N GLY A 235 4.15 -5.14 -8.02
CA GLY A 235 2.96 -5.98 -7.92
C GLY A 235 2.05 -5.57 -6.77
N LEU A 236 2.61 -5.32 -5.58
CA LEU A 236 1.87 -4.82 -4.42
C LEU A 236 1.18 -3.49 -4.71
N PHE A 237 1.93 -2.52 -5.23
CA PHE A 237 1.38 -1.21 -5.59
C PHE A 237 0.26 -1.32 -6.64
N TYR A 238 0.43 -2.15 -7.67
CA TYR A 238 -0.61 -2.35 -8.68
C TYR A 238 -1.87 -3.01 -8.13
N LEU A 239 -1.75 -3.87 -7.11
CA LEU A 239 -2.91 -4.41 -6.40
C LEU A 239 -3.66 -3.33 -5.60
N GLU A 240 -2.96 -2.39 -4.98
CA GLU A 240 -3.57 -1.24 -4.30
C GLU A 240 -4.27 -0.30 -5.29
N VAL A 241 -3.65 -0.06 -6.46
CA VAL A 241 -4.27 0.69 -7.56
C VAL A 241 -5.52 -0.03 -8.08
N LEU A 242 -5.45 -1.36 -8.23
CA LEU A 242 -6.59 -2.17 -8.65
C LEU A 242 -7.75 -2.07 -7.66
N ALA A 243 -7.46 -2.13 -6.36
CA ALA A 243 -8.44 -1.92 -5.30
C ALA A 243 -9.10 -0.52 -5.40
N ALA A 244 -8.31 0.52 -5.66
CA ALA A 244 -8.80 1.89 -5.87
C ALA A 244 -9.68 2.00 -7.13
N ILE A 245 -9.28 1.41 -8.24
CA ILE A 245 -10.07 1.40 -9.50
C ILE A 245 -11.37 0.64 -9.31
N PHE A 246 -11.36 -0.51 -8.65
CA PHE A 246 -12.58 -1.26 -8.33
C PHE A 246 -13.53 -0.43 -7.45
N GLY A 247 -13.00 0.29 -6.47
CA GLY A 247 -13.76 1.25 -5.69
C GLY A 247 -14.40 2.33 -6.55
N LYS A 248 -13.66 2.89 -7.51
CA LYS A 248 -14.18 3.90 -8.46
C LYS A 248 -15.27 3.33 -9.36
N ILE A 249 -15.12 2.11 -9.86
CA ILE A 249 -16.17 1.45 -10.68
C ILE A 249 -17.45 1.28 -9.86
N LEU A 250 -17.35 0.82 -8.61
CA LEU A 250 -18.51 0.69 -7.72
C LEU A 250 -19.16 2.06 -7.46
N TYR A 251 -18.35 3.08 -7.16
CA TYR A 251 -18.84 4.45 -6.89
C TYR A 251 -19.58 5.03 -8.10
N VAL A 252 -18.94 5.04 -9.26
CA VAL A 252 -19.53 5.58 -10.51
C VAL A 252 -20.79 4.83 -10.91
N THR A 253 -20.86 3.54 -10.60
CA THR A 253 -22.05 2.70 -10.91
C THR A 253 -23.19 3.01 -9.93
N LYS A 254 -22.90 3.15 -8.65
CA LYS A 254 -23.89 3.48 -7.61
C LYS A 254 -24.47 4.87 -7.80
N GLU A 255 -23.63 5.86 -8.05
CA GLU A 255 -24.02 7.25 -8.30
C GLU A 255 -24.61 7.49 -9.70
N ASN A 256 -24.72 6.44 -10.51
CA ASN A 256 -25.21 6.52 -11.88
C ASN A 256 -24.54 7.63 -12.73
N LYS A 257 -23.23 7.84 -12.51
CA LYS A 257 -22.44 8.83 -13.24
C LYS A 257 -22.42 8.53 -14.73
N HIS A 258 -22.00 9.51 -15.53
CA HIS A 258 -21.95 9.39 -16.99
C HIS A 258 -21.20 8.12 -17.43
N LYS A 259 -21.71 7.43 -18.46
CA LYS A 259 -21.17 6.15 -18.98
C LYS A 259 -19.68 6.21 -19.30
N PHE A 260 -19.18 7.37 -19.71
CA PHE A 260 -17.76 7.61 -19.99
C PHE A 260 -16.87 7.24 -18.79
N TRP A 261 -17.19 7.70 -17.60
CA TRP A 261 -16.38 7.39 -16.40
C TRP A 261 -16.35 5.90 -16.07
N ARG A 262 -17.46 5.21 -16.32
CA ARG A 262 -17.53 3.77 -16.15
C ARG A 262 -16.58 3.05 -17.11
N VAL A 263 -16.64 3.39 -18.40
CA VAL A 263 -15.74 2.82 -19.41
C VAL A 263 -14.29 3.15 -19.09
N TYR A 264 -14.00 4.40 -18.71
CA TYR A 264 -12.67 4.85 -18.34
C TYR A 264 -12.06 3.99 -17.23
N TYR A 265 -12.77 3.73 -16.13
CA TYR A 265 -12.23 2.90 -15.04
C TYR A 265 -12.16 1.41 -15.39
N TRP A 266 -13.04 0.89 -16.23
CA TRP A 266 -12.92 -0.48 -16.72
C TRP A 266 -11.67 -0.66 -17.60
N LEU A 267 -11.39 0.25 -18.52
CA LEU A 267 -10.15 0.26 -19.28
C LEU A 267 -8.93 0.49 -18.39
N GLY A 268 -9.05 1.35 -17.38
CA GLY A 268 -8.01 1.53 -16.35
C GLY A 268 -7.67 0.24 -15.62
N ALA A 269 -8.68 -0.57 -15.26
CA ALA A 269 -8.43 -1.91 -14.70
C ALA A 269 -7.66 -2.79 -15.69
N GLY A 270 -8.02 -2.77 -16.98
CA GLY A 270 -7.30 -3.47 -18.04
C GLY A 270 -5.82 -3.07 -18.11
N VAL A 271 -5.52 -1.76 -18.01
CA VAL A 271 -4.14 -1.25 -17.97
C VAL A 271 -3.37 -1.80 -16.76
N VAL A 272 -3.98 -1.75 -15.57
CA VAL A 272 -3.33 -2.26 -14.34
C VAL A 272 -3.04 -3.75 -14.44
N TYR A 273 -4.01 -4.54 -14.91
CA TYR A 273 -3.80 -5.98 -15.12
C TYR A 273 -2.70 -6.25 -16.15
N SER A 274 -2.57 -5.43 -17.20
CA SER A 274 -1.52 -5.56 -18.20
C SER A 274 -0.13 -5.36 -17.59
N PHE A 275 0.04 -4.35 -16.76
CA PHE A 275 1.29 -4.13 -16.03
C PHE A 275 1.54 -5.20 -14.96
N LEU A 276 0.50 -5.66 -14.26
CA LEU A 276 0.61 -6.82 -13.36
C LEU A 276 1.12 -8.06 -14.09
N PHE A 277 0.60 -8.33 -15.29
CA PHE A 277 1.06 -9.46 -16.10
C PHE A 277 2.54 -9.34 -16.44
N MET A 278 3.00 -8.16 -16.88
CA MET A 278 4.41 -7.91 -17.22
C MET A 278 5.36 -8.01 -16.01
N THR A 279 4.91 -7.89 -14.78
CA THR A 279 5.78 -8.13 -13.60
C THR A 279 6.20 -9.59 -13.44
N ILE A 280 5.48 -10.52 -14.05
CA ILE A 280 5.67 -11.98 -13.89
C ILE A 280 5.71 -12.40 -12.40
N GLY A 281 4.95 -11.66 -11.58
CA GLY A 281 4.86 -11.86 -10.14
C GLY A 281 3.77 -12.87 -9.78
N ARG A 282 4.12 -14.13 -9.46
CA ARG A 282 3.16 -15.19 -9.11
C ARG A 282 2.17 -14.77 -8.02
N THR A 283 2.69 -14.19 -6.95
CA THR A 283 1.87 -13.71 -5.82
C THR A 283 0.90 -12.61 -6.25
N ALA A 284 1.38 -11.63 -7.03
CA ALA A 284 0.56 -10.54 -7.53
C ALA A 284 -0.55 -11.02 -8.46
N TRP A 285 -0.27 -12.01 -9.32
CA TRP A 285 -1.29 -12.61 -10.20
C TRP A 285 -2.38 -13.33 -9.41
N MET A 286 -2.00 -14.17 -8.44
CA MET A 286 -2.98 -14.89 -7.60
C MET A 286 -3.86 -13.92 -6.81
N VAL A 287 -3.26 -12.91 -6.18
CA VAL A 287 -4.01 -11.91 -5.41
C VAL A 287 -4.92 -11.09 -6.32
N SER A 288 -4.44 -10.66 -7.50
CA SER A 288 -5.27 -9.90 -8.45
C SER A 288 -6.47 -10.70 -8.96
N PHE A 289 -6.30 -12.00 -9.17
CA PHE A 289 -7.38 -12.90 -9.54
C PHE A 289 -8.44 -13.00 -8.42
N VAL A 290 -8.01 -13.22 -7.18
CA VAL A 290 -8.91 -13.26 -6.02
C VAL A 290 -9.64 -11.94 -5.82
N LEU A 291 -8.93 -10.80 -5.92
CA LEU A 291 -9.55 -9.47 -5.85
C LEU A 291 -10.57 -9.25 -6.96
N GLY A 292 -10.27 -9.70 -8.18
CA GLY A 292 -11.19 -9.64 -9.31
C GLY A 292 -12.48 -10.42 -9.05
N LEU A 293 -12.38 -11.63 -8.52
CA LEU A 293 -13.56 -12.45 -8.15
C LEU A 293 -14.40 -11.77 -7.05
N ILE A 294 -13.75 -11.22 -6.02
CA ILE A 294 -14.44 -10.52 -4.93
C ILE A 294 -15.09 -9.23 -5.47
N PHE A 295 -14.38 -8.46 -6.30
CA PHE A 295 -14.95 -7.28 -6.96
C PHE A 295 -16.19 -7.63 -7.78
N LEU A 296 -16.13 -8.69 -8.59
CA LEU A 296 -17.27 -9.16 -9.36
C LEU A 296 -18.45 -9.54 -8.46
N GLY A 297 -18.19 -10.11 -7.29
CA GLY A 297 -19.19 -10.38 -6.27
C GLY A 297 -19.86 -9.11 -5.71
N PHE A 298 -19.08 -8.07 -5.42
CA PHE A 298 -19.60 -6.77 -4.95
C PHE A 298 -20.27 -5.96 -6.07
N TYR A 299 -19.76 -6.02 -7.29
CA TYR A 299 -20.32 -5.32 -8.45
C TYR A 299 -21.69 -5.84 -8.84
N GLN A 300 -21.95 -7.14 -8.64
CA GLN A 300 -23.25 -7.77 -8.81
C GLN A 300 -24.12 -7.58 -7.58
N SER A 301 -24.79 -6.49 -7.50
CA SER A 301 -25.93 -6.45 -6.63
C SER A 301 -27.18 -6.89 -7.40
N GLU A 302 -27.85 -7.86 -6.88
CA GLU A 302 -29.29 -8.15 -6.98
C GLU A 302 -29.83 -9.06 -8.07
N LYS A 303 -29.30 -9.19 -9.27
CA LYS A 303 -30.05 -9.94 -10.30
C LYS A 303 -29.18 -10.69 -11.31
N ARG A 304 -28.93 -11.97 -11.15
CA ARG A 304 -28.59 -12.99 -12.15
C ARG A 304 -27.11 -13.39 -12.26
N LYS A 305 -26.89 -14.68 -12.02
CA LYS A 305 -25.61 -15.41 -12.29
C LYS A 305 -25.01 -15.09 -13.68
N LYS A 306 -25.84 -14.86 -14.70
CA LYS A 306 -25.41 -14.48 -16.06
C LYS A 306 -24.63 -13.14 -16.12
N GLN A 307 -24.87 -12.22 -15.20
CA GLN A 307 -24.14 -10.94 -15.19
C GLN A 307 -22.72 -11.09 -14.62
N TYR A 308 -22.52 -12.01 -13.69
CA TYR A 308 -21.20 -12.33 -13.14
C TYR A 308 -20.23 -12.76 -14.24
N ILE A 309 -20.64 -13.73 -15.04
CA ILE A 309 -19.83 -14.21 -16.18
C ILE A 309 -19.61 -13.08 -17.19
N ARG A 310 -20.67 -12.34 -17.55
CA ARG A 310 -20.55 -11.22 -18.48
C ARG A 310 -19.55 -10.16 -18.01
N ASN A 311 -19.58 -9.79 -16.73
CA ASN A 311 -18.67 -8.79 -16.18
C ASN A 311 -17.24 -9.33 -16.06
N GLY A 312 -17.08 -10.63 -15.77
CA GLY A 312 -15.79 -11.31 -15.83
C GLY A 312 -15.21 -11.29 -17.25
N LEU A 313 -16.03 -11.64 -18.24
CA LEU A 313 -15.62 -11.55 -19.66
C LEU A 313 -15.31 -10.11 -20.10
N LEU A 314 -16.04 -9.11 -19.59
CA LEU A 314 -15.72 -7.71 -19.84
C LEU A 314 -14.36 -7.33 -19.26
N LEU A 315 -14.03 -7.78 -18.06
CA LEU A 315 -12.72 -7.54 -17.46
C LEU A 315 -11.60 -8.17 -18.31
N VAL A 316 -11.78 -9.42 -18.70
CA VAL A 316 -10.83 -10.11 -19.60
C VAL A 316 -10.69 -9.35 -20.93
N LEU A 317 -11.80 -8.92 -21.53
CA LEU A 317 -11.78 -8.12 -22.76
C LEU A 317 -11.00 -6.82 -22.59
N CYS A 318 -11.18 -6.12 -21.45
CA CYS A 318 -10.41 -4.90 -21.17
C CYS A 318 -8.90 -5.20 -21.08
N VAL A 319 -8.50 -6.32 -20.49
CA VAL A 319 -7.09 -6.74 -20.46
C VAL A 319 -6.59 -7.04 -21.87
N CYS A 320 -7.32 -7.84 -22.64
CA CYS A 320 -6.93 -8.20 -24.03
C CYS A 320 -6.78 -6.97 -24.94
N VAL A 321 -7.59 -5.93 -24.73
CA VAL A 321 -7.49 -4.68 -25.50
C VAL A 321 -6.33 -3.82 -25.02
N MET A 322 -6.11 -3.74 -23.70
CA MET A 322 -5.12 -2.82 -23.14
C MET A 322 -3.69 -3.41 -23.11
N PHE A 323 -3.55 -4.73 -23.05
CA PHE A 323 -2.24 -5.37 -23.00
C PHE A 323 -1.36 -5.07 -24.23
N PRO A 324 -1.81 -5.24 -25.47
CA PRO A 324 -1.00 -4.91 -26.65
C PRO A 324 -0.58 -3.43 -26.64
N LEU A 325 -1.45 -2.54 -26.21
CA LEU A 325 -1.16 -1.10 -26.15
C LEU A 325 -0.07 -0.81 -25.11
N THR A 326 -0.23 -1.31 -23.87
CA THR A 326 0.73 -1.08 -22.78
C THR A 326 2.08 -1.71 -23.07
N PHE A 327 2.09 -2.94 -23.60
CA PHE A 327 3.31 -3.62 -24.01
C PHE A 327 4.04 -2.83 -25.12
N SER A 328 3.31 -2.40 -26.15
CA SER A 328 3.89 -1.57 -27.21
C SER A 328 4.46 -0.25 -26.68
N MET A 329 3.78 0.40 -25.74
CA MET A 329 4.29 1.62 -25.10
C MET A 329 5.62 1.37 -24.39
N THR A 330 5.73 0.30 -23.60
CA THR A 330 6.98 -0.02 -22.90
C THR A 330 8.11 -0.41 -23.84
N ARG A 331 7.80 -0.85 -25.06
CA ARG A 331 8.80 -1.24 -26.07
C ARG A 331 9.24 -0.07 -26.95
N TYR A 332 8.29 0.72 -27.47
CA TYR A 332 8.59 1.73 -28.47
C TYR A 332 8.92 3.11 -27.92
N LEU A 333 8.34 3.52 -26.79
CA LEU A 333 8.60 4.86 -26.25
C LEU A 333 10.06 5.07 -25.82
N PRO A 334 10.76 4.12 -25.19
CA PRO A 334 12.19 4.29 -24.90
C PRO A 334 13.01 4.54 -26.16
N ALA A 335 12.72 3.84 -27.25
CA ALA A 335 13.40 4.05 -28.53
C ALA A 335 13.11 5.42 -29.14
N VAL A 336 11.85 5.86 -29.14
CA VAL A 336 11.44 7.18 -29.65
C VAL A 336 12.11 8.32 -28.88
N PHE A 337 12.24 8.17 -27.56
CA PHE A 337 12.87 9.18 -26.70
C PHE A 337 14.38 8.97 -26.52
N HIS A 338 14.99 8.02 -27.23
CA HIS A 338 16.41 7.69 -27.15
C HIS A 338 16.88 7.36 -25.72
N HIS A 339 16.04 6.69 -24.93
CA HIS A 339 16.40 6.17 -23.63
C HIS A 339 16.66 4.66 -23.70
N PRO A 340 17.80 4.20 -23.15
CA PRO A 340 18.09 2.78 -23.11
C PRO A 340 17.11 2.04 -22.22
N VAL A 341 16.79 0.80 -22.59
CA VAL A 341 16.09 -0.11 -21.71
C VAL A 341 17.09 -0.58 -20.64
N TRP A 342 16.73 -0.42 -19.38
CA TRP A 342 17.53 -0.86 -18.26
C TRP A 342 17.24 -2.33 -17.95
N PHE A 343 18.25 -3.19 -18.06
CA PHE A 343 18.19 -4.58 -17.61
C PHE A 343 19.02 -4.72 -16.34
N TRP A 344 18.36 -5.04 -15.23
CA TRP A 344 19.04 -5.31 -13.98
C TRP A 344 19.69 -6.70 -14.04
N GLY A 345 20.97 -6.80 -13.70
CA GLY A 345 21.70 -8.07 -13.60
C GLY A 345 22.54 -8.45 -14.82
N GLU A 346 22.30 -7.86 -15.99
CA GLU A 346 23.17 -8.06 -17.15
C GLU A 346 23.99 -6.79 -17.44
N TRP A 347 25.26 -6.82 -17.06
CA TRP A 347 26.22 -5.72 -17.23
C TRP A 347 26.82 -5.65 -18.64
N SER A 348 26.24 -6.28 -19.64
CA SER A 348 26.72 -6.10 -21.01
C SER A 348 26.23 -4.74 -21.52
N GLU A 349 27.15 -3.80 -21.71
CA GLU A 349 26.87 -2.47 -22.28
C GLU A 349 26.07 -2.58 -23.60
N ASP A 350 26.24 -3.64 -24.35
CA ASP A 350 25.55 -3.88 -25.62
C ASP A 350 24.03 -4.13 -25.50
N LYS A 351 23.54 -4.70 -24.39
CA LYS A 351 22.11 -4.93 -24.18
C LYS A 351 21.39 -3.70 -23.63
N VAL A 352 22.11 -2.80 -22.98
CA VAL A 352 21.54 -1.62 -22.30
C VAL A 352 21.28 -0.45 -23.25
N HIS A 353 21.93 -0.40 -24.42
CA HIS A 353 21.96 0.78 -25.29
C HIS A 353 21.34 0.58 -26.68
N SER A 354 20.30 -0.24 -26.81
CA SER A 354 19.62 -0.35 -28.11
C SER A 354 18.52 0.67 -28.27
N TRP A 355 18.54 1.31 -29.44
CA TRP A 355 17.52 2.24 -29.91
C TRP A 355 16.56 1.60 -30.91
N ASP A 356 16.84 0.36 -31.32
CA ASP A 356 16.00 -0.38 -32.26
C ASP A 356 14.92 -1.16 -31.51
N PRO A 357 13.66 -0.75 -31.59
CA PRO A 357 12.56 -1.42 -30.91
C PRO A 357 12.25 -2.81 -31.50
N TRP A 358 12.83 -3.16 -32.63
CA TRP A 358 12.66 -4.45 -33.30
C TRP A 358 13.74 -5.46 -32.94
N ASN A 359 14.80 -5.04 -32.26
CA ASN A 359 15.86 -5.92 -31.87
C ASN A 359 15.49 -6.73 -30.62
N SER A 360 15.13 -8.00 -30.79
CA SER A 360 14.72 -8.90 -29.71
C SER A 360 15.78 -9.14 -28.65
N GLU A 361 17.06 -9.04 -29.01
CA GLU A 361 18.17 -9.22 -28.05
C GLU A 361 18.31 -8.07 -27.06
N LYS A 362 17.75 -6.91 -27.41
CA LYS A 362 17.91 -5.65 -26.66
C LYS A 362 16.62 -5.14 -26.01
N TYR A 363 15.49 -5.76 -26.30
CA TYR A 363 14.18 -5.47 -25.70
C TYR A 363 13.50 -6.77 -25.33
N VAL A 364 12.65 -6.72 -24.31
CA VAL A 364 11.81 -7.86 -23.96
C VAL A 364 10.94 -8.25 -25.15
N ASP A 365 11.09 -9.47 -25.63
CA ASP A 365 10.26 -10.01 -26.67
C ASP A 365 8.91 -10.51 -26.09
N ILE A 366 7.87 -10.47 -26.91
CA ILE A 366 6.55 -10.95 -26.53
C ILE A 366 6.57 -12.47 -26.34
N ASP A 367 7.34 -13.20 -27.16
CA ASP A 367 7.45 -14.65 -27.08
C ASP A 367 8.17 -15.07 -25.80
N GLU A 368 9.27 -14.41 -25.44
CA GLU A 368 10.01 -14.63 -24.20
C GLU A 368 9.14 -14.32 -22.96
N LEU A 369 8.37 -13.20 -23.02
CA LEU A 369 7.43 -12.83 -21.95
C LEU A 369 6.35 -13.91 -21.76
N LEU A 370 5.77 -14.40 -22.88
CA LEU A 370 4.71 -15.40 -22.84
C LEU A 370 5.25 -16.76 -22.38
N GLU A 371 6.42 -17.19 -22.86
CA GLU A 371 7.06 -18.42 -22.43
C GLU A 371 7.36 -18.41 -20.93
N THR A 372 7.94 -17.34 -20.43
CA THR A 372 8.19 -17.17 -19.00
C THR A 372 6.89 -17.15 -18.20
N ALA A 373 5.84 -16.48 -18.70
CA ALA A 373 4.54 -16.45 -18.05
C ALA A 373 3.87 -17.84 -17.99
N VAL A 374 3.97 -18.62 -19.07
CA VAL A 374 3.48 -20.01 -19.11
C VAL A 374 4.24 -20.87 -18.12
N GLY A 375 5.57 -20.79 -18.09
CA GLY A 375 6.40 -21.48 -17.09
C GLY A 375 5.96 -21.18 -15.65
N ARG A 376 5.79 -19.89 -15.31
CA ARG A 376 5.34 -19.46 -13.99
C ARG A 376 3.91 -19.92 -13.66
N THR A 377 3.01 -19.94 -14.65
CA THR A 377 1.63 -20.45 -14.46
C THR A 377 1.66 -21.95 -14.19
N THR A 378 2.52 -22.69 -14.88
CA THR A 378 2.71 -24.14 -14.67
C THR A 378 3.25 -24.41 -13.26
N GLU A 379 4.20 -23.63 -12.77
CA GLU A 379 4.71 -23.72 -11.40
C GLU A 379 3.59 -23.50 -10.36
N ILE A 380 2.73 -22.47 -10.56
CA ILE A 380 1.58 -22.21 -9.69
C ILE A 380 0.62 -23.42 -9.69
N THR A 381 0.29 -23.90 -10.88
CA THR A 381 -0.63 -25.01 -11.05
C THR A 381 -0.12 -26.30 -10.39
N ASN A 382 1.14 -26.62 -10.61
CA ASN A 382 1.80 -27.78 -9.98
C ASN A 382 1.88 -27.61 -8.45
N GLY A 383 2.15 -26.39 -7.95
CA GLY A 383 2.17 -26.11 -6.51
C GLY A 383 0.80 -26.28 -5.85
N ILE A 384 -0.30 -25.91 -6.55
CA ILE A 384 -1.67 -26.00 -6.01
C ILE A 384 -2.24 -27.42 -6.14
N PHE A 385 -2.08 -28.04 -7.31
CA PHE A 385 -2.73 -29.33 -7.62
C PHE A 385 -1.78 -30.52 -7.50
N GLY A 386 -0.46 -30.32 -7.56
CA GLY A 386 0.56 -31.34 -7.35
C GLY A 386 0.90 -31.60 -5.88
N ALA A 387 0.54 -30.69 -4.99
CA ALA A 387 0.75 -30.88 -3.55
C ALA A 387 -0.26 -31.90 -3.01
N ASN A 388 0.21 -33.14 -2.83
CA ASN A 388 -0.56 -34.17 -2.15
C ASN A 388 -0.84 -33.67 -0.71
N PRO A 389 -2.11 -33.65 -0.20
CA PRO A 389 -2.41 -33.23 1.16
C PRO A 389 -1.65 -33.99 2.24
N PHE A 390 -1.13 -35.18 1.92
CA PHE A 390 -0.20 -35.95 2.80
C PHE A 390 1.18 -35.29 2.93
N THR A 391 1.66 -34.55 1.93
CA THR A 391 2.95 -33.85 1.99
C THR A 391 2.89 -32.67 2.96
N ILE A 392 1.73 -32.02 3.12
CA ILE A 392 1.54 -30.92 4.09
C ILE A 392 1.56 -31.48 5.53
N LYS A 393 1.00 -32.67 5.76
CA LYS A 393 1.05 -33.34 7.07
C LYS A 393 2.45 -33.85 7.40
N ALA A 394 3.18 -34.38 6.41
CA ALA A 394 4.58 -34.78 6.57
C ALA A 394 5.46 -33.56 6.88
N PHE A 395 5.24 -32.42 6.21
CA PHE A 395 5.94 -31.17 6.47
C PHE A 395 5.69 -30.65 7.91
N ALA A 396 4.46 -30.71 8.42
CA ALA A 396 4.14 -30.32 9.79
C ALA A 396 4.74 -31.29 10.83
N ALA A 397 4.81 -32.58 10.53
CA ALA A 397 5.44 -33.58 11.37
C ALA A 397 6.98 -33.44 11.38
N GLU A 398 7.59 -33.20 10.22
CA GLU A 398 9.02 -32.96 10.06
C GLU A 398 9.48 -31.66 10.75
N LEU A 399 8.64 -30.63 10.78
CA LEU A 399 8.88 -29.40 11.57
C LEU A 399 8.85 -29.66 13.08
N GLN A 400 8.02 -30.58 13.56
CA GLN A 400 7.97 -30.97 14.98
C GLN A 400 9.15 -31.85 15.39
N GLU A 401 9.63 -32.73 14.52
CA GLU A 401 10.81 -33.55 14.77
C GLU A 401 12.12 -32.74 14.75
N THR A 402 12.21 -31.72 13.88
CA THR A 402 13.40 -30.86 13.76
C THR A 402 13.53 -29.85 14.90
N ALA A 403 12.44 -29.48 15.57
CA ALA A 403 12.47 -28.60 16.75
C ALA A 403 13.17 -29.22 17.97
N SER A 404 13.44 -30.51 17.94
CA SER A 404 14.14 -31.22 19.03
C SER A 404 15.67 -31.35 18.86
N GLN A 405 16.27 -30.77 17.81
CA GLN A 405 17.70 -30.84 17.49
C GLN A 405 18.29 -29.45 17.23
N GLU A 406 18.45 -28.66 18.29
CA GLU A 406 18.97 -27.29 18.21
C GLU A 406 20.37 -27.14 17.57
N GLU A 407 21.25 -28.11 17.69
CA GLU A 407 22.58 -28.06 17.08
C GLU A 407 22.61 -28.34 15.58
N GLN A 408 21.67 -29.11 15.04
CA GLN A 408 21.54 -29.36 13.58
C GLN A 408 20.84 -28.23 12.83
N LEU A 409 20.07 -27.37 13.51
CA LEU A 409 19.34 -26.26 12.91
C LEU A 409 20.27 -25.14 12.40
N GLN A 410 21.40 -24.90 13.05
CA GLN A 410 22.38 -23.93 12.58
C GLN A 410 23.12 -24.39 11.31
N GLU A 411 23.35 -25.67 11.14
CA GLU A 411 23.93 -26.21 9.89
C GLU A 411 22.94 -26.29 8.74
N MET A 412 21.63 -26.44 9.01
CA MET A 412 20.58 -26.49 7.96
C MET A 412 20.14 -25.10 7.46
N ALA A 413 20.50 -24.02 8.17
CA ALA A 413 20.10 -22.66 7.79
C ALA A 413 20.86 -22.11 6.57
N VAL A 414 21.94 -22.76 6.14
CA VAL A 414 22.76 -22.33 4.99
C VAL A 414 22.61 -23.35 3.87
N LEU A 415 22.14 -22.90 2.70
CA LEU A 415 22.14 -23.74 1.50
C LEU A 415 23.58 -24.00 1.06
N LYS A 416 23.94 -25.28 0.88
CA LYS A 416 25.32 -25.71 0.70
C LYS A 416 25.77 -25.68 -0.76
N THR A 417 24.84 -25.71 -1.71
CA THR A 417 25.13 -25.74 -3.15
C THR A 417 24.37 -24.66 -3.93
N GLU A 418 24.91 -24.26 -5.08
CA GLU A 418 24.23 -23.33 -5.99
C GLU A 418 22.93 -23.95 -6.55
N GLU A 419 22.89 -25.27 -6.75
CA GLU A 419 21.68 -25.99 -7.19
C GLU A 419 20.54 -25.87 -6.15
N GLU A 420 20.85 -25.97 -4.85
CA GLU A 420 19.87 -25.77 -3.79
C GLU A 420 19.32 -24.34 -3.77
N TYR A 421 20.14 -23.35 -4.12
CA TYR A 421 19.71 -21.95 -4.21
C TYR A 421 18.75 -21.69 -5.40
N THR A 422 18.86 -22.47 -6.47
CA THR A 422 17.97 -22.34 -7.64
C THR A 422 16.58 -22.91 -7.42
N ASP A 423 16.37 -23.76 -6.40
CA ASP A 423 15.05 -24.25 -6.02
C ASP A 423 14.29 -23.25 -5.14
N PRO A 424 13.27 -22.53 -5.68
CA PRO A 424 12.55 -21.51 -4.93
C PRO A 424 11.78 -22.07 -3.75
N PHE A 425 11.42 -23.35 -3.77
CA PHE A 425 10.69 -24.00 -2.68
C PHE A 425 11.62 -24.29 -1.50
N LEU A 426 12.79 -24.84 -1.77
CA LEU A 426 13.81 -25.12 -0.76
C LEU A 426 14.31 -23.83 -0.09
N VAL A 427 14.58 -22.78 -0.90
CA VAL A 427 14.94 -21.46 -0.40
C VAL A 427 13.89 -20.93 0.58
N ARG A 428 12.59 -20.97 0.21
CA ARG A 428 11.53 -20.51 1.12
C ARG A 428 11.37 -21.38 2.36
N LYS A 429 11.51 -22.70 2.22
CA LYS A 429 11.51 -23.63 3.37
C LYS A 429 12.62 -23.26 4.36
N THR A 430 13.83 -23.02 3.89
CA THR A 430 14.97 -22.62 4.71
C THR A 430 14.72 -21.29 5.42
N ILE A 431 14.22 -20.28 4.71
CA ILE A 431 13.87 -18.98 5.29
C ILE A 431 12.81 -19.14 6.39
N TYR A 432 11.72 -19.85 6.11
CA TYR A 432 10.64 -20.01 7.08
C TYR A 432 11.10 -20.81 8.31
N SER A 433 11.90 -21.86 8.13
CA SER A 433 12.44 -22.65 9.25
C SER A 433 13.31 -21.78 10.16
N HIS A 434 14.19 -20.96 9.59
CA HIS A 434 15.02 -20.04 10.38
C HIS A 434 14.17 -19.07 11.20
N TYR A 435 13.20 -18.38 10.56
CA TYR A 435 12.37 -17.41 11.27
C TYR A 435 11.44 -18.07 12.30
N LEU A 436 10.89 -19.25 12.02
CA LEU A 436 10.06 -19.99 12.95
C LEU A 436 10.84 -20.44 14.20
N ALA A 437 12.08 -20.89 14.01
CA ALA A 437 12.95 -21.31 15.12
C ALA A 437 13.32 -20.14 16.05
N ASN A 438 13.36 -18.92 15.51
CA ASN A 438 13.74 -17.72 16.28
C ASN A 438 12.54 -16.92 16.81
N LEU A 439 11.29 -17.42 16.67
CA LEU A 439 10.13 -16.73 17.21
C LEU A 439 10.13 -16.64 18.72
N ASN A 440 9.74 -15.47 19.24
CA ASN A 440 9.62 -15.24 20.67
C ASN A 440 8.38 -14.38 21.02
N LEU A 441 8.22 -14.05 22.29
CA LEU A 441 7.06 -13.29 22.77
C LEU A 441 7.20 -11.77 22.64
N VAL A 442 8.42 -11.25 22.48
CA VAL A 442 8.74 -9.82 22.56
C VAL A 442 9.35 -9.24 21.28
N GLY A 443 9.57 -10.08 20.28
CA GLY A 443 10.14 -9.68 18.99
C GLY A 443 11.66 -9.47 19.03
N HIS A 444 12.19 -8.93 17.92
CA HIS A 444 13.62 -8.70 17.67
C HIS A 444 13.86 -7.31 17.11
N THR A 445 15.09 -6.81 17.26
CA THR A 445 15.55 -5.63 16.52
C THR A 445 15.76 -5.97 15.03
N GLN A 446 15.78 -4.99 14.15
CA GLN A 446 16.02 -5.23 12.72
C GLN A 446 17.40 -5.85 12.46
N SER A 447 18.39 -5.50 13.25
CA SER A 447 19.75 -6.03 13.13
C SER A 447 19.86 -7.52 13.47
N ASP A 448 18.97 -8.03 14.31
CA ASP A 448 19.04 -9.40 14.86
C ASP A 448 18.23 -10.43 14.06
N GLN A 449 17.53 -9.98 13.01
CA GLN A 449 16.58 -10.84 12.28
C GLN A 449 17.17 -11.55 11.08
N GLY A 450 18.20 -10.95 10.47
CA GLY A 450 18.76 -11.46 9.23
C GLY A 450 19.69 -12.65 9.45
N PHE A 451 19.83 -13.48 8.43
CA PHE A 451 20.79 -14.57 8.39
C PHE A 451 21.41 -14.76 7.02
N GLN A 452 22.55 -15.43 6.99
CA GLN A 452 23.25 -15.75 5.75
C GLN A 452 22.65 -17.01 5.12
N LEU A 453 21.95 -16.86 4.00
CA LEU A 453 21.35 -17.98 3.28
C LEU A 453 22.40 -18.76 2.46
N THR A 454 23.28 -18.01 1.76
CA THR A 454 24.47 -18.52 1.05
C THR A 454 25.62 -17.55 1.28
N TYR A 455 26.83 -17.91 0.85
CA TYR A 455 28.00 -17.01 0.95
C TYR A 455 27.78 -15.64 0.31
N ALA A 456 26.88 -15.54 -0.68
CA ALA A 456 26.59 -14.31 -1.42
C ALA A 456 25.28 -13.64 -1.00
N TYR A 457 24.39 -14.34 -0.28
CA TYR A 457 23.03 -13.87 -0.05
C TYR A 457 22.67 -13.76 1.43
N TRP A 458 22.43 -12.53 1.85
CA TRP A 458 21.85 -12.19 3.16
C TRP A 458 20.34 -12.02 3.06
N ILE A 459 19.61 -12.69 3.93
CA ILE A 459 18.16 -12.58 4.06
C ILE A 459 17.82 -11.71 5.27
N GLY A 460 17.22 -10.56 5.03
CA GLY A 460 16.82 -9.62 6.09
C GLY A 460 15.35 -9.68 6.50
N HIS A 461 14.52 -10.54 5.87
CA HIS A 461 13.10 -10.66 6.18
C HIS A 461 12.53 -12.03 5.79
N ALA A 462 11.42 -12.41 6.44
CA ALA A 462 10.82 -13.75 6.35
C ALA A 462 10.07 -14.04 5.04
N HIS A 463 9.93 -13.11 4.09
CA HIS A 463 9.07 -13.25 2.91
C HIS A 463 7.62 -13.72 3.22
N ASN A 464 7.14 -13.40 4.42
CA ASN A 464 5.79 -13.67 4.88
C ASN A 464 5.45 -12.63 5.95
N ILE A 465 4.35 -11.88 5.75
CA ILE A 465 4.00 -10.76 6.65
C ILE A 465 3.69 -11.23 8.07
N TYR A 466 3.07 -12.38 8.23
CA TYR A 466 2.64 -12.88 9.54
C TYR A 466 3.83 -13.34 10.35
N LEU A 467 4.74 -14.05 9.70
CA LEU A 467 5.98 -14.53 10.30
C LEU A 467 6.91 -13.35 10.61
N GLN A 468 7.02 -12.40 9.68
CA GLN A 468 7.83 -11.19 9.91
C GLN A 468 7.27 -10.35 11.06
N PHE A 469 5.96 -10.13 11.11
CA PHE A 469 5.34 -9.37 12.19
C PHE A 469 5.52 -10.06 13.55
N ALA A 470 5.46 -11.39 13.58
CA ALA A 470 5.76 -12.16 14.79
C ALA A 470 7.24 -12.05 15.21
N THR A 471 8.14 -11.98 14.23
CA THR A 471 9.58 -11.76 14.47
C THR A 471 9.84 -10.34 14.96
N ASP A 472 9.21 -9.33 14.35
CA ASP A 472 9.40 -7.92 14.71
C ASP A 472 8.84 -7.60 16.11
N PHE A 473 7.59 -8.01 16.38
CA PHE A 473 6.84 -7.55 17.55
C PHE A 473 6.45 -8.66 18.54
N GLY A 474 6.81 -9.89 18.24
CA GLY A 474 6.45 -11.06 19.03
C GLY A 474 5.16 -11.76 18.59
N ILE A 475 5.06 -13.04 18.91
CA ILE A 475 3.90 -13.88 18.57
C ILE A 475 2.58 -13.27 19.02
N PRO A 476 2.42 -12.73 20.26
CA PRO A 476 1.14 -12.18 20.70
C PRO A 476 0.66 -11.00 19.85
N ALA A 477 1.58 -10.14 19.40
CA ALA A 477 1.25 -9.01 18.53
C ALA A 477 0.75 -9.50 17.15
N ALA A 478 1.39 -10.51 16.58
CA ALA A 478 0.96 -11.11 15.30
C ALA A 478 -0.43 -11.76 15.39
N VAL A 479 -0.72 -12.45 16.48
CA VAL A 479 -2.05 -13.02 16.74
C VAL A 479 -3.10 -11.91 16.82
N CYS A 480 -2.81 -10.83 17.54
CA CYS A 480 -3.71 -9.66 17.62
C CYS A 480 -3.95 -9.04 16.23
N LEU A 481 -2.91 -8.89 15.40
CA LEU A 481 -3.03 -8.38 14.04
C LEU A 481 -3.98 -9.24 13.20
N ILE A 482 -3.77 -10.56 13.20
CA ILE A 482 -4.60 -11.51 12.44
C ILE A 482 -6.07 -11.41 12.89
N ILE A 483 -6.32 -11.45 14.19
CA ILE A 483 -7.67 -11.36 14.74
C ILE A 483 -8.30 -10.01 14.38
N LEU A 484 -7.56 -8.90 14.52
CA LEU A 484 -8.05 -7.57 14.19
C LEU A 484 -8.47 -7.48 12.71
N CYS A 485 -7.64 -7.98 11.81
CA CYS A 485 -7.92 -7.98 10.37
C CYS A 485 -9.13 -8.87 10.02
N LEU A 486 -9.19 -10.11 10.53
CA LEU A 486 -10.30 -11.02 10.26
C LEU A 486 -11.63 -10.47 10.79
N VAL A 487 -11.66 -9.99 12.03
CA VAL A 487 -12.87 -9.40 12.61
C VAL A 487 -13.29 -8.14 11.85
N SER A 488 -12.32 -7.33 11.40
CA SER A 488 -12.59 -6.14 10.58
C SER A 488 -13.23 -6.52 9.25
N ILE A 489 -12.68 -7.49 8.52
CA ILE A 489 -13.25 -7.95 7.26
C ILE A 489 -14.69 -8.47 7.46
N VAL A 490 -14.91 -9.31 8.48
CA VAL A 490 -16.27 -9.82 8.77
C VAL A 490 -17.26 -8.69 9.06
N LYS A 491 -16.84 -7.67 9.83
CA LYS A 491 -17.68 -6.50 10.12
C LYS A 491 -17.96 -5.67 8.87
N LEU A 492 -16.94 -5.43 8.05
CA LEU A 492 -17.08 -4.67 6.80
C LEU A 492 -18.01 -5.39 5.80
N VAL A 493 -17.88 -6.71 5.68
CA VAL A 493 -18.80 -7.53 4.86
C VAL A 493 -20.23 -7.41 5.37
N LYS A 494 -20.45 -7.57 6.69
CA LYS A 494 -21.78 -7.36 7.29
C LYS A 494 -22.29 -5.94 7.03
N CYS A 495 -21.48 -4.91 7.25
CA CYS A 495 -21.83 -3.53 6.99
C CYS A 495 -22.23 -3.33 5.53
N TYR A 496 -21.47 -3.86 4.60
CA TYR A 496 -21.76 -3.77 3.17
C TYR A 496 -23.15 -4.31 2.82
N TYR A 497 -23.49 -5.50 3.30
CA TYR A 497 -24.79 -6.12 2.99
C TYR A 497 -25.97 -5.56 3.79
N GLN A 498 -25.74 -5.08 5.00
CA GLN A 498 -26.80 -4.57 5.89
C GLN A 498 -27.14 -3.09 5.70
N LYS A 499 -26.16 -2.26 5.39
CA LYS A 499 -26.30 -0.79 5.33
C LYS A 499 -26.41 -0.24 3.89
N GLY A 500 -27.06 -0.92 2.99
CA GLY A 500 -27.27 -0.42 1.63
C GLY A 500 -25.99 -0.35 0.77
N ARG A 501 -25.00 -1.19 1.09
CA ARG A 501 -23.79 -1.42 0.28
C ARG A 501 -22.91 -0.17 0.13
N PRO A 502 -22.40 0.39 1.24
CA PRO A 502 -21.53 1.55 1.17
C PRO A 502 -20.23 1.19 0.42
N VAL A 503 -19.86 2.01 -0.56
CA VAL A 503 -18.64 1.79 -1.37
C VAL A 503 -17.39 1.79 -0.50
N VAL A 504 -17.36 2.63 0.53
CA VAL A 504 -16.26 2.70 1.51
C VAL A 504 -15.99 1.35 2.17
N ALA A 505 -17.04 0.58 2.53
CA ALA A 505 -16.85 -0.75 3.11
C ALA A 505 -16.22 -1.73 2.10
N ALA A 506 -16.67 -1.71 0.85
CA ALA A 506 -16.09 -2.56 -0.21
C ALA A 506 -14.63 -2.21 -0.48
N VAL A 507 -14.30 -0.92 -0.60
CA VAL A 507 -12.92 -0.45 -0.79
C VAL A 507 -12.04 -0.85 0.38
N SER A 508 -12.51 -0.69 1.61
CA SER A 508 -11.76 -1.11 2.81
C SER A 508 -11.49 -2.62 2.82
N ILE A 509 -12.43 -3.44 2.34
CA ILE A 509 -12.21 -4.89 2.19
C ILE A 509 -11.13 -5.16 1.15
N PHE A 510 -11.20 -4.54 -0.05
CA PHE A 510 -10.17 -4.73 -1.09
C PHE A 510 -8.79 -4.35 -0.59
N VAL A 511 -8.67 -3.16 0.02
CA VAL A 511 -7.41 -2.64 0.52
C VAL A 511 -6.83 -3.53 1.63
N MET A 512 -7.66 -4.06 2.54
CA MET A 512 -7.19 -4.98 3.59
C MET A 512 -6.77 -6.33 3.03
N LEU A 513 -7.47 -6.84 2.01
CA LEU A 513 -7.14 -8.13 1.40
C LEU A 513 -5.80 -8.10 0.65
N VAL A 514 -5.42 -6.95 0.08
CA VAL A 514 -4.14 -6.83 -0.64
C VAL A 514 -2.95 -7.23 0.24
N PRO A 515 -2.64 -6.56 1.36
CA PRO A 515 -1.48 -6.93 2.17
C PRO A 515 -1.66 -8.29 2.86
N LEU A 516 -2.88 -8.69 3.19
CA LEU A 516 -3.11 -9.97 3.86
C LEU A 516 -2.86 -11.17 2.94
N LEU A 517 -3.34 -11.12 1.70
CA LEU A 517 -3.13 -12.20 0.73
C LEU A 517 -1.72 -12.15 0.13
N PHE A 518 -1.25 -10.98 -0.25
CA PHE A 518 0.10 -10.79 -0.77
C PHE A 518 1.15 -11.16 0.28
N GLY A 519 0.90 -10.77 1.52
CA GLY A 519 1.77 -11.03 2.65
C GLY A 519 1.88 -12.49 3.08
N MET A 520 1.04 -13.39 2.56
CA MET A 520 1.23 -14.83 2.78
C MET A 520 2.51 -15.38 2.12
N LEU A 521 2.95 -14.76 1.04
CA LEU A 521 4.07 -15.23 0.21
C LEU A 521 5.17 -14.20 0.02
N GLU A 522 4.95 -12.95 0.44
CA GLU A 522 5.91 -11.85 0.28
C GLU A 522 5.90 -10.94 1.51
N TYR A 523 7.00 -10.21 1.71
CA TYR A 523 7.08 -9.23 2.77
C TYR A 523 6.53 -7.88 2.27
N SER A 524 5.42 -7.44 2.84
CA SER A 524 4.81 -6.15 2.53
C SER A 524 4.75 -5.19 3.72
N TRP A 525 4.93 -5.71 4.95
CA TRP A 525 4.92 -4.90 6.16
C TRP A 525 6.21 -4.09 6.30
N GLY A 526 6.08 -2.79 6.48
CA GLY A 526 7.24 -1.89 6.60
C GLY A 526 8.00 -1.61 5.31
N SER A 527 7.74 -2.37 4.23
CA SER A 527 8.35 -2.12 2.92
C SER A 527 7.60 -1.07 2.09
N SER A 528 6.33 -0.79 2.44
CA SER A 528 5.47 0.19 1.78
C SER A 528 4.76 1.06 2.82
N ALA A 529 5.10 2.34 2.88
CA ALA A 529 4.44 3.32 3.73
C ALA A 529 2.95 3.48 3.34
N LEU A 530 2.65 3.41 2.06
CA LEU A 530 1.28 3.47 1.55
C LEU A 530 0.44 2.34 2.13
N THR A 531 0.90 1.10 2.04
CA THR A 531 0.22 -0.08 2.58
C THR A 531 -0.08 0.06 4.07
N MET A 532 0.91 0.53 4.85
CA MET A 532 0.77 0.71 6.29
C MET A 532 -0.30 1.75 6.65
N ILE A 533 -0.31 2.89 5.94
CA ILE A 533 -1.29 3.95 6.14
C ILE A 533 -2.69 3.49 5.73
N LEU A 534 -2.81 2.82 4.58
CA LEU A 534 -4.10 2.33 4.07
C LEU A 534 -4.72 1.29 5.01
N LEU A 535 -3.93 0.36 5.53
CA LEU A 535 -4.39 -0.64 6.48
C LEU A 535 -4.92 0.02 7.77
N PHE A 536 -4.20 1.02 8.29
CA PHE A 536 -4.63 1.80 9.44
C PHE A 536 -5.97 2.49 9.21
N LEU A 537 -6.14 3.15 8.07
CA LEU A 537 -7.39 3.83 7.72
C LEU A 537 -8.57 2.86 7.56
N CYS A 538 -8.32 1.64 7.07
CA CYS A 538 -9.36 0.61 6.95
C CYS A 538 -9.85 0.13 8.33
N TRP A 539 -8.99 0.02 9.33
CA TRP A 539 -9.39 -0.33 10.70
C TRP A 539 -10.33 0.71 11.30
N ARG A 540 -10.17 1.99 10.95
CA ARG A 540 -11.07 3.07 11.40
C ARG A 540 -12.53 2.71 11.17
N GLN A 541 -12.88 2.15 10.01
CA GLN A 541 -14.25 1.78 9.65
C GLN A 541 -14.90 0.78 10.63
N THR A 542 -14.10 0.07 11.38
CA THR A 542 -14.58 -0.94 12.34
C THR A 542 -14.39 -0.53 13.79
N LEU A 543 -13.49 0.40 14.06
CA LEU A 543 -13.24 0.96 15.38
C LEU A 543 -14.19 2.11 15.72
N VAL A 544 -14.57 2.91 14.74
CA VAL A 544 -15.45 4.06 14.94
C VAL A 544 -16.90 3.66 14.59
N TYR A 545 -17.83 3.95 15.46
CA TYR A 545 -19.26 3.86 15.15
C TYR A 545 -19.65 5.12 14.36
N GLU A 546 -20.15 4.92 13.16
CA GLU A 546 -20.85 6.00 12.46
C GLU A 546 -22.14 6.31 13.21
N ASN A 547 -22.33 7.56 13.61
CA ASN A 547 -23.62 8.00 14.09
C ASN A 547 -24.60 7.92 12.92
N GLU A 548 -25.55 7.01 12.99
CA GLU A 548 -26.69 7.00 12.08
C GLU A 548 -27.49 8.27 12.36
N LYS A 549 -27.29 9.33 11.56
CA LYS A 549 -28.17 10.51 11.51
C LYS A 549 -29.15 10.36 10.36
#